data_d4a9c57e65a24287e81277d6b2e2dab6
#
_entry.id   d4a9c57e65a24287e81277d6b2e2dab6
#
_cell.length_a   1.000
_cell.length_b   1.000
_cell.length_c   1.000
_cell.angle_alpha   90.00
_cell.angle_beta   90.00
_cell.angle_gamma   90.00
#
_symmetry.space_group_name_H-M   'P 1'
#
loop_
_entity.id
_entity.type
_entity.pdbx_description
1 polymer ?
#
loop_
_entity_poly.entity_id
_entity_poly.type
_entity_poly.pdbx_seq_one_letter_code
_entity_poly.pdbx_strand_id
1 'polypeptide(L)'
;VGVELAGAMVDVLTILLGVADSQRQGTGAHGIIVSRGLAEAVRLGTALGAREHTFLGLAGVGDIFATGTHPRNPKYLAGKRLGLSQGLEERLLHKLVAVERLAQRHNVELPLTTATVAMAKGIMEPALAIDKLMRRRPTQE
;
A
#
# COMPACT_ATOMS: atom_id res chain seq x y z
N VAL A 1 13.41 -12.77 -3.91
CA VAL A 1 13.33 -11.46 -3.26
C VAL A 1 12.42 -10.52 -4.04
N GLY A 2 12.65 -10.39 -5.34
CA GLY A 2 11.85 -9.48 -6.17
C GLY A 2 10.37 -9.82 -6.22
N VAL A 3 10.04 -11.09 -6.37
CA VAL A 3 8.64 -11.54 -6.44
C VAL A 3 7.93 -11.32 -5.11
N GLU A 4 8.58 -11.66 -4.00
CA GLU A 4 8.01 -11.49 -2.66
C GLU A 4 7.78 -10.01 -2.35
N LEU A 5 8.74 -9.16 -2.71
CA LEU A 5 8.64 -7.72 -2.50
C LEU A 5 7.50 -7.13 -3.33
N ALA A 6 7.45 -7.49 -4.61
CA ALA A 6 6.39 -7.02 -5.50
C ALA A 6 5.02 -7.42 -4.97
N GLY A 7 4.87 -8.65 -4.51
CA GLY A 7 3.63 -9.12 -3.89
C GLY A 7 3.25 -8.32 -2.66
N ALA A 8 4.24 -8.00 -1.81
CA ALA A 8 3.99 -7.21 -0.61
C ALA A 8 3.52 -5.79 -0.96
N MET A 9 4.08 -5.19 -2.00
CA MET A 9 3.66 -3.85 -2.43
C MET A 9 2.24 -3.86 -2.99
N VAL A 10 1.87 -4.91 -3.73
CA VAL A 10 0.49 -5.09 -4.19
C VAL A 10 -0.46 -5.21 -3.00
N ASP A 11 -0.06 -5.94 -1.96
CA ASP A 11 -0.88 -6.09 -0.75
C ASP A 11 -1.12 -4.73 -0.08
N VAL A 12 -0.09 -3.89 0.02
CA VAL A 12 -0.24 -2.53 0.58
C VAL A 12 -1.31 -1.76 -0.17
N LEU A 13 -1.23 -1.76 -1.50
CA LEU A 13 -2.20 -1.04 -2.34
C LEU A 13 -3.61 -1.56 -2.15
N THR A 14 -3.77 -2.88 -2.18
CA THR A 14 -5.09 -3.50 -2.06
C THR A 14 -5.70 -3.23 -0.69
N ILE A 15 -4.90 -3.30 0.37
CA ILE A 15 -5.35 -2.95 1.72
C ILE A 15 -5.82 -1.50 1.77
N LEU A 16 -5.03 -0.58 1.21
CA LEU A 16 -5.38 0.84 1.22
C LEU A 16 -6.63 1.16 0.42
N LEU A 17 -6.87 0.45 -0.68
CA LEU A 17 -8.13 0.60 -1.42
C LEU A 17 -9.32 0.24 -0.52
N GLY A 18 -9.19 -0.82 0.27
CA GLY A 18 -10.21 -1.20 1.24
C GLY A 18 -10.41 -0.15 2.32
N VAL A 19 -9.31 0.41 2.84
CA VAL A 19 -9.38 1.49 3.84
C VAL A 19 -10.12 2.69 3.26
N ALA A 20 -9.75 3.11 2.05
CA ALA A 20 -10.37 4.27 1.40
C ALA A 20 -11.87 4.05 1.20
N ASP A 21 -12.28 2.85 0.80
CA ASP A 21 -13.69 2.54 0.61
C ASP A 21 -14.46 2.55 1.93
N SER A 22 -13.86 2.05 3.01
CA SER A 22 -14.50 2.12 4.33
C SER A 22 -14.65 3.57 4.81
N GLN A 23 -13.81 4.48 4.33
CA GLN A 23 -13.87 5.90 4.63
C GLN A 23 -14.68 6.69 3.60
N ARG A 24 -15.30 6.01 2.64
CA ARG A 24 -16.15 6.59 1.61
C ARG A 24 -15.47 7.66 0.75
N GLN A 25 -14.22 7.42 0.39
CA GLN A 25 -13.42 8.40 -0.36
C GLN A 25 -13.73 8.48 -1.86
N GLY A 26 -14.37 7.48 -2.42
CA GLY A 26 -14.75 7.49 -3.84
C GLY A 26 -13.60 7.11 -4.80
N THR A 27 -13.88 7.16 -6.09
CA THR A 27 -12.98 6.67 -7.14
C THR A 27 -11.72 7.50 -7.30
N GLY A 28 -11.78 8.79 -6.99
CA GLY A 28 -10.58 9.65 -7.04
C GLY A 28 -9.49 9.19 -6.09
N ALA A 29 -9.89 8.71 -4.90
CA ALA A 29 -8.94 8.18 -3.93
C ALA A 29 -8.25 6.92 -4.46
N HIS A 30 -8.96 6.05 -5.16
CA HIS A 30 -8.38 4.86 -5.77
C HIS A 30 -7.26 5.22 -6.73
N GLY A 31 -7.50 6.19 -7.61
CA GLY A 31 -6.50 6.65 -8.56
C GLY A 31 -5.24 7.18 -7.87
N ILE A 32 -5.42 7.98 -6.84
CA ILE A 32 -4.30 8.54 -6.07
C ILE A 32 -3.51 7.41 -5.38
N ILE A 33 -4.19 6.49 -4.73
CA ILE A 33 -3.54 5.37 -4.03
C ILE A 33 -2.74 4.51 -5.01
N VAL A 34 -3.34 4.10 -6.12
CA VAL A 34 -2.66 3.27 -7.12
C VAL A 34 -1.47 3.99 -7.71
N SER A 35 -1.64 5.25 -8.13
CA SER A 35 -0.57 6.03 -8.73
C SER A 35 0.62 6.21 -7.78
N ARG A 36 0.36 6.61 -6.55
CA ARG A 36 1.42 6.79 -5.54
C ARG A 36 2.04 5.48 -5.11
N GLY A 37 1.23 4.44 -4.99
CA GLY A 37 1.73 3.12 -4.62
C GLY A 37 2.65 2.54 -5.67
N LEU A 38 2.33 2.72 -6.94
CA LEU A 38 3.22 2.30 -8.02
C LEU A 38 4.53 3.08 -7.98
N ALA A 39 4.48 4.37 -7.70
CA ALA A 39 5.69 5.19 -7.55
C ALA A 39 6.56 4.69 -6.40
N GLU A 40 5.97 4.36 -5.25
CA GLU A 40 6.71 3.77 -4.14
C GLU A 40 7.36 2.44 -4.52
N ALA A 41 6.60 1.59 -5.21
CA ALA A 41 7.10 0.29 -5.64
C ALA A 41 8.30 0.44 -6.57
N VAL A 42 8.24 1.39 -7.51
CA VAL A 42 9.34 1.67 -8.42
C VAL A 42 10.57 2.16 -7.65
N ARG A 43 10.38 3.10 -6.72
CA ARG A 43 11.50 3.63 -5.93
C ARG A 43 12.21 2.51 -5.17
N LEU A 44 11.44 1.66 -4.51
CA LEU A 44 12.02 0.57 -3.74
C LEU A 44 12.68 -0.47 -4.65
N GLY A 45 11.99 -0.88 -5.71
CA GLY A 45 12.53 -1.84 -6.65
C GLY A 45 13.82 -1.36 -7.28
N THR A 46 13.87 -0.09 -7.69
CA THR A 46 15.08 0.51 -8.29
C THR A 46 16.23 0.55 -7.28
N ALA A 47 15.95 0.93 -6.03
CA ALA A 47 16.96 0.95 -4.98
C ALA A 47 17.56 -0.44 -4.73
N LEU A 48 16.80 -1.49 -5.00
CA LEU A 48 17.25 -2.87 -4.86
C LEU A 48 17.86 -3.44 -6.14
N GLY A 49 18.02 -2.63 -7.17
CA GLY A 49 18.65 -3.03 -8.43
C GLY A 49 17.69 -3.61 -9.47
N ALA A 50 16.40 -3.59 -9.23
CA ALA A 50 15.42 -4.07 -10.21
C ALA A 50 15.17 -3.02 -11.28
N ARG A 51 14.88 -3.49 -12.49
CA ARG A 51 14.45 -2.58 -13.56
C ARG A 51 12.97 -2.24 -13.32
N GLU A 52 12.62 -0.98 -13.49
CA GLU A 52 11.26 -0.49 -13.32
C GLU A 52 10.23 -1.37 -14.05
N HIS A 53 10.47 -1.59 -15.34
CA HIS A 53 9.58 -2.39 -16.18
C HIS A 53 9.37 -3.81 -15.64
N THR A 54 10.47 -4.47 -15.29
CA THR A 54 10.41 -5.84 -14.77
C THR A 54 9.69 -5.89 -13.43
N PHE A 55 9.99 -4.94 -12.54
CA PHE A 55 9.38 -4.90 -11.21
C PHE A 55 7.87 -4.68 -11.29
N LEU A 56 7.41 -3.77 -12.14
CA LEU A 56 5.98 -3.52 -12.30
C LEU A 56 5.26 -4.73 -12.89
N GLY A 57 5.92 -5.47 -13.77
CA GLY A 57 5.37 -6.73 -14.29
C GLY A 57 5.20 -7.77 -13.20
N LEU A 58 6.22 -7.93 -12.34
CA LEU A 58 6.17 -8.86 -11.21
C LEU A 58 5.14 -8.43 -10.17
N ALA A 59 4.91 -7.14 -10.02
CA ALA A 59 3.93 -6.62 -9.07
C ALA A 59 2.49 -6.90 -9.50
N GLY A 60 2.27 -7.37 -10.71
CA GLY A 60 0.92 -7.70 -11.17
C GLY A 60 0.03 -6.46 -11.32
N VAL A 61 0.56 -5.41 -11.97
CA VAL A 61 -0.18 -4.15 -12.15
C VAL A 61 -1.57 -4.39 -12.71
N GLY A 62 -1.70 -5.32 -13.67
CA GLY A 62 -2.99 -5.69 -14.21
C GLY A 62 -3.95 -6.25 -13.17
N ASP A 63 -3.43 -7.02 -12.22
CA ASP A 63 -4.23 -7.61 -11.16
C ASP A 63 -4.76 -6.53 -10.21
N ILE A 64 -3.99 -5.49 -9.94
CA ILE A 64 -4.45 -4.38 -9.10
C ILE A 64 -5.72 -3.76 -9.67
N PHE A 65 -5.74 -3.52 -10.99
CA PHE A 65 -6.89 -2.94 -11.64
C PHE A 65 -8.06 -3.90 -11.78
N ALA A 66 -7.75 -5.20 -11.96
CA ALA A 66 -8.78 -6.21 -12.19
C ALA A 66 -9.42 -6.73 -10.89
N THR A 67 -8.65 -6.88 -9.83
CA THR A 67 -9.10 -7.59 -8.62
C THR A 67 -8.93 -6.81 -7.32
N GLY A 68 -8.24 -5.68 -7.35
CA GLY A 68 -7.89 -4.92 -6.15
C GLY A 68 -9.07 -4.55 -5.27
N THR A 69 -10.22 -4.22 -5.87
CA THR A 69 -11.43 -3.86 -5.11
C THR A 69 -12.51 -4.94 -5.19
N HIS A 70 -12.16 -6.14 -5.63
CA HIS A 70 -13.13 -7.23 -5.70
C HIS A 70 -13.65 -7.55 -4.29
N PRO A 71 -14.98 -7.67 -4.09
CA PRO A 71 -15.55 -7.89 -2.76
C PRO A 71 -15.06 -9.14 -2.03
N ARG A 72 -14.51 -10.11 -2.74
CA ARG A 72 -13.98 -11.35 -2.17
C ARG A 72 -12.48 -11.36 -1.97
N ASN A 73 -11.78 -10.29 -2.39
CA ASN A 73 -10.33 -10.22 -2.23
C ASN A 73 -9.98 -10.11 -0.74
N PRO A 74 -9.24 -11.07 -0.17
CA PRO A 74 -8.94 -11.08 1.28
C PRO A 74 -8.19 -9.83 1.75
N LYS A 75 -7.30 -9.29 0.94
CA LYS A 75 -6.52 -8.10 1.32
C LYS A 75 -7.39 -6.85 1.29
N TYR A 76 -8.28 -6.77 0.31
CA TYR A 76 -9.25 -5.69 0.24
C TYR A 76 -10.18 -5.70 1.46
N LEU A 77 -10.69 -6.88 1.82
CA LEU A 77 -11.54 -7.03 3.01
C LEU A 77 -10.76 -6.70 4.28
N ALA A 78 -9.49 -7.09 4.37
CA ALA A 78 -8.63 -6.73 5.49
C ALA A 78 -8.50 -5.21 5.59
N GLY A 79 -8.37 -4.53 4.46
CA GLY A 79 -8.33 -3.06 4.40
C GLY A 79 -9.62 -2.42 4.87
N LYS A 80 -10.76 -2.97 4.49
CA LYS A 80 -12.05 -2.47 4.97
C LYS A 80 -12.16 -2.57 6.48
N ARG A 81 -11.73 -3.69 7.06
CA ARG A 81 -11.71 -3.86 8.53
C ARG A 81 -10.74 -2.88 9.18
N LEU A 82 -9.56 -2.70 8.60
CA LEU A 82 -8.58 -1.76 9.12
C LEU A 82 -9.14 -0.34 9.12
N GLY A 83 -9.82 0.06 8.04
CA GLY A 83 -10.47 1.35 7.95
C GLY A 83 -11.58 1.58 8.99
N LEU A 84 -12.13 0.49 9.51
CA LEU A 84 -13.12 0.54 10.60
C LEU A 84 -12.46 0.39 11.98
N SER A 85 -11.14 0.56 12.05
CA SER A 85 -10.35 0.46 13.29
C SER A 85 -10.39 -0.92 13.94
N GLN A 86 -10.53 -1.97 13.14
CA GLN A 86 -10.56 -3.35 13.63
C GLN A 86 -9.19 -4.02 13.56
N GLY A 87 -8.13 -3.24 13.26
CA GLY A 87 -6.78 -3.76 13.20
C GLY A 87 -6.47 -4.50 11.91
N LEU A 88 -5.31 -5.13 11.88
CA LEU A 88 -4.85 -5.91 10.74
C LEU A 88 -4.32 -7.24 11.25
N GLU A 89 -4.56 -8.32 10.52
CA GLU A 89 -4.03 -9.63 10.85
C GLU A 89 -2.51 -9.54 11.06
N GLU A 90 -2.02 -10.17 12.12
CA GLU A 90 -0.63 -10.10 12.53
C GLU A 90 0.34 -10.51 11.41
N ARG A 91 -0.01 -11.54 10.68
CA ARG A 91 0.79 -12.05 9.56
C ARG A 91 0.97 -11.00 8.46
N LEU A 92 -0.09 -10.27 8.14
CA LEU A 92 -0.03 -9.17 7.17
C LEU A 92 0.79 -8.01 7.73
N LEU A 93 0.60 -7.68 9.00
CA LEU A 93 1.36 -6.60 9.64
C LEU A 93 2.86 -6.90 9.61
N HIS A 94 3.26 -8.11 9.95
CA HIS A 94 4.68 -8.51 9.90
C HIS A 94 5.26 -8.33 8.50
N LYS A 95 4.50 -8.69 7.49
CA LYS A 95 4.92 -8.53 6.10
C LYS A 95 5.15 -7.07 5.73
N LEU A 96 4.23 -6.19 6.12
CA LEU A 96 4.35 -4.76 5.85
C LEU A 96 5.51 -4.12 6.63
N VAL A 97 5.70 -4.52 7.88
CA VAL A 97 6.83 -4.04 8.69
C VAL A 97 8.15 -4.46 8.07
N ALA A 98 8.24 -5.66 7.52
CA ALA A 98 9.44 -6.13 6.84
C ALA A 98 9.78 -5.26 5.63
N VAL A 99 8.77 -4.88 4.84
CA VAL A 99 8.95 -3.98 3.69
C VAL A 99 9.43 -2.60 4.17
N GLU A 100 8.81 -2.08 5.23
CA GLU A 100 9.20 -0.78 5.79
C GLU A 100 10.66 -0.78 6.24
N ARG A 101 11.09 -1.83 6.93
CA ARG A 101 12.47 -1.97 7.38
C ARG A 101 13.45 -2.06 6.21
N LEU A 102 13.08 -2.81 5.18
CA LEU A 102 13.90 -2.93 3.98
C LEU A 102 14.08 -1.56 3.32
N ALA A 103 13.01 -0.81 3.20
CA ALA A 103 13.07 0.54 2.65
C ALA A 103 13.98 1.46 3.48
N GLN A 104 13.89 1.38 4.81
CA GLN A 104 14.74 2.17 5.70
C GLN A 104 16.22 1.86 5.50
N ARG A 105 16.57 0.59 5.30
CA ARG A 105 17.95 0.19 5.04
C ARG A 105 18.51 0.78 3.75
N HIS A 106 17.66 1.07 2.79
CA HIS A 106 18.04 1.61 1.49
C HIS A 106 17.72 3.10 1.36
N ASN A 107 17.36 3.75 2.46
CA ASN A 107 17.01 5.18 2.49
C ASN A 107 15.88 5.55 1.52
N VAL A 108 14.90 4.66 1.39
CA VAL A 108 13.72 4.88 0.55
C VAL A 108 12.52 5.18 1.44
N GLU A 109 11.81 6.25 1.12
CA GLU A 109 10.57 6.59 1.82
C GLU A 109 9.40 5.91 1.12
N LEU A 110 8.55 5.26 1.91
CA LEU A 110 7.34 4.61 1.45
C LEU A 110 6.15 5.15 2.23
N PRO A 111 5.64 6.35 1.90
CA PRO A 111 4.57 7.00 2.67
C PRO A 111 3.31 6.15 2.83
N LEU A 112 2.88 5.46 1.77
CA LEU A 112 1.68 4.61 1.84
C LEU A 112 1.89 3.41 2.76
N THR A 113 3.03 2.76 2.64
CA THR A 113 3.37 1.62 3.48
C THR A 113 3.47 2.04 4.95
N THR A 114 4.16 3.14 5.21
CA THR A 114 4.33 3.67 6.57
C THR A 114 3.00 4.03 7.19
N ALA A 115 2.10 4.67 6.43
CA ALA A 115 0.77 5.01 6.92
C ALA A 115 -0.06 3.76 7.23
N THR A 116 0.04 2.73 6.38
CA THR A 116 -0.67 1.48 6.59
C THR A 116 -0.21 0.78 7.87
N VAL A 117 1.11 0.75 8.09
CA VAL A 117 1.67 0.17 9.32
C VAL A 117 1.22 0.96 10.54
N ALA A 118 1.23 2.30 10.47
CA ALA A 118 0.78 3.15 11.58
C ALA A 118 -0.70 2.92 11.92
N MET A 119 -1.55 2.77 10.92
CA MET A 119 -2.96 2.42 11.14
C MET A 119 -3.10 1.06 11.80
N ALA A 120 -2.35 0.07 11.30
CA ALA A 120 -2.42 -1.30 11.82
C ALA A 120 -1.95 -1.40 13.28
N LYS A 121 -0.98 -0.57 13.67
CA LYS A 121 -0.48 -0.52 15.05
C LYS A 121 -1.34 0.36 15.96
N GLY A 122 -2.36 1.00 15.44
CA GLY A 122 -3.19 1.91 16.22
C GLY A 122 -2.54 3.25 16.54
N ILE A 123 -1.43 3.58 15.90
CA ILE A 123 -0.72 4.85 16.10
C ILE A 123 -1.45 6.00 15.42
N MET A 124 -2.14 5.72 14.33
CA MET A 124 -2.85 6.73 13.56
C MET A 124 -4.24 6.23 13.21
N GLU A 125 -5.24 7.09 13.38
CA GLU A 125 -6.61 6.74 13.01
C GLU A 125 -6.75 6.69 11.49
N PRO A 126 -7.52 5.73 10.95
CA PRO A 126 -7.68 5.58 9.50
C PRO A 126 -8.15 6.84 8.79
N ALA A 127 -9.13 7.55 9.34
CA ALA A 127 -9.65 8.77 8.72
C ALA A 127 -8.54 9.83 8.56
N LEU A 128 -7.71 10.00 9.60
CA LEU A 128 -6.61 10.96 9.56
C LEU A 128 -5.52 10.51 8.57
N ALA A 129 -5.21 9.22 8.56
CA ALA A 129 -4.20 8.68 7.65
C ALA A 129 -4.59 8.89 6.19
N ILE A 130 -5.83 8.56 5.84
CA ILE A 130 -6.33 8.76 4.48
C ILE A 130 -6.37 10.23 4.12
N ASP A 131 -6.81 11.09 5.01
CA ASP A 131 -6.84 12.54 4.77
C ASP A 131 -5.43 13.06 4.44
N LYS A 132 -4.43 12.66 5.21
CA LYS A 132 -3.04 13.06 4.96
C LYS A 132 -2.52 12.54 3.63
N LEU A 133 -2.83 11.30 3.28
CA LEU A 133 -2.41 10.72 2.01
C LEU A 133 -3.03 11.46 0.83
N MET A 134 -4.31 11.82 0.93
CA MET A 134 -4.99 12.54 -0.15
C MET A 134 -4.46 13.96 -0.36
N ARG A 135 -3.93 14.59 0.69
CA ARG A 135 -3.38 15.95 0.62
C ARG A 135 -1.91 16.02 0.22
N ARG A 136 -1.19 14.91 0.29
CA ARG A 136 0.24 14.88 -0.03
C ARG A 136 0.46 15.20 -1.51
N ARG A 137 1.38 16.11 -1.80
CA ARG A 137 1.71 16.50 -3.17
C ARG A 137 2.48 15.38 -3.87
N PRO A 138 2.12 15.01 -5.11
CA PRO A 138 2.81 13.96 -5.85
C PRO A 138 4.31 14.21 -6.03
N THR A 139 4.73 15.47 -6.15
CA THR A 139 6.13 15.84 -6.35
C THR A 139 7.02 15.54 -5.15
N GLN A 140 6.43 15.22 -4.00
CA GLN A 140 7.17 14.87 -2.79
C GLN A 140 7.42 13.36 -2.70
N GLU A 141 6.95 12.65 -3.67
CA GLU A 141 7.13 11.21 -3.76
C GLU A 141 8.38 10.87 -4.59
#